data_f02e53f07244e90e75b5f577bc9c9468
#
_entry.id   f02e53f07244e90e75b5f577bc9c9468
#
_cell.length_a   1.000
_cell.length_b   1.000
_cell.length_c   1.000
_cell.angle_alpha   90.00
_cell.angle_beta   90.00
_cell.angle_gamma   90.00
#
_symmetry.space_group_name_H-M   'P 1'
#
loop_
_entity.id
_entity.type
_entity.pdbx_description
1 polymer ?
#
loop_
_entity_poly.entity_id
_entity_poly.type
_entity_poly.pdbx_seq_one_letter_code
_entity_poly.pdbx_strand_id
1 'polypeptide(L)'
;MIGAEQIKVNFENFNGVLEANFEGERLEKLKTLTDCLKERMMFAPASTKDWFNNAFPGGYLDHVLRVNKIANQLHKLYAFHNANETYTGEELNFVSLFCQLGKLGDWNNEYFQKNDSDWHVKNLGMVYKFNAEVPAMKIYDRTIFLLQDAGIKLSHNEYLAIRNQEGLFDESNKFYFYSGQKETKFRTHLPLLIHQAIQTAQEIEYQAWSSGNSVIPTTKPANASKADKSLRKAKAIKEENNPNFSENTKSIIDSFFTEDTPTK
;
A
#
# COMPACT_ATOMS: atom_id res chain seq x y z
N MET A 1 -2.64 -4.48 -16.27
CA MET A 1 -3.21 -3.12 -16.43
C MET A 1 -4.67 -3.17 -16.00
N ILE A 2 -5.13 -2.21 -15.19
CA ILE A 2 -6.52 -2.13 -14.70
C ILE A 2 -7.34 -1.22 -15.62
N GLY A 3 -8.66 -1.49 -15.75
CA GLY A 3 -9.56 -0.68 -16.56
C GLY A 3 -10.03 0.59 -15.83
N ALA A 4 -10.62 1.54 -16.58
CA ALA A 4 -11.11 2.81 -16.02
C ALA A 4 -12.14 2.62 -14.88
N GLU A 5 -13.04 1.63 -15.01
CA GLU A 5 -14.00 1.30 -13.97
C GLU A 5 -13.32 0.85 -12.67
N GLN A 6 -12.26 0.02 -12.76
CA GLN A 6 -11.51 -0.41 -11.59
C GLN A 6 -10.77 0.76 -10.91
N ILE A 7 -10.24 1.71 -11.70
CA ILE A 7 -9.62 2.93 -11.15
C ILE A 7 -10.64 3.72 -10.31
N LYS A 8 -11.86 3.86 -10.81
CA LYS A 8 -12.94 4.53 -10.09
C LYS A 8 -13.31 3.79 -8.81
N VAL A 9 -13.51 2.48 -8.88
CA VAL A 9 -13.79 1.63 -7.71
C VAL A 9 -12.67 1.73 -6.68
N ASN A 10 -11.39 1.74 -7.10
CA ASN A 10 -10.26 1.91 -6.19
C ASN A 10 -10.31 3.26 -5.48
N PHE A 11 -10.68 4.35 -6.17
CA PHE A 11 -10.81 5.65 -5.54
C PHE A 11 -11.98 5.72 -4.54
N GLU A 12 -13.11 5.10 -4.87
CA GLU A 12 -14.25 4.98 -3.95
C GLU A 12 -13.87 4.16 -2.71
N ASN A 13 -13.14 3.07 -2.87
CA ASN A 13 -12.65 2.27 -1.75
C ASN A 13 -11.64 3.02 -0.88
N PHE A 14 -10.74 3.79 -1.49
CA PHE A 14 -9.81 4.65 -0.74
C PHE A 14 -10.58 5.64 0.15
N ASN A 15 -11.59 6.31 -0.41
CA ASN A 15 -12.45 7.22 0.36
C ASN A 15 -13.24 6.48 1.45
N GLY A 16 -13.73 5.28 1.16
CA GLY A 16 -14.41 4.44 2.15
C GLY A 16 -13.51 4.09 3.34
N VAL A 17 -12.22 3.78 3.09
CA VAL A 17 -11.26 3.55 4.17
C VAL A 17 -11.00 4.83 4.96
N LEU A 18 -10.93 6.00 4.31
CA LEU A 18 -10.81 7.28 5.02
C LEU A 18 -12.01 7.52 5.95
N GLU A 19 -13.22 7.40 5.44
CA GLU A 19 -14.45 7.64 6.22
C GLU A 19 -14.64 6.65 7.36
N ALA A 20 -14.15 5.42 7.21
CA ALA A 20 -14.24 4.41 8.26
C ALA A 20 -13.23 4.58 9.40
N ASN A 21 -12.11 5.29 9.17
CA ASN A 21 -10.99 5.34 10.13
C ASN A 21 -10.66 6.73 10.66
N PHE A 22 -11.23 7.79 10.07
CA PHE A 22 -10.93 9.17 10.48
C PHE A 22 -12.21 9.94 10.72
N GLU A 23 -12.15 10.95 11.59
CA GLU A 23 -13.28 11.80 11.92
C GLU A 23 -12.87 13.27 12.14
N GLY A 24 -13.85 14.15 12.23
CA GLY A 24 -13.68 15.56 12.56
C GLY A 24 -12.75 16.31 11.61
N GLU A 25 -12.00 17.27 12.14
CA GLU A 25 -11.11 18.15 11.39
C GLU A 25 -10.05 17.38 10.58
N ARG A 26 -9.58 16.25 11.10
CA ARG A 26 -8.58 15.44 10.43
C ARG A 26 -9.14 14.82 9.15
N LEU A 27 -10.33 14.25 9.21
CA LEU A 27 -11.00 13.71 8.02
C LEU A 27 -11.23 14.79 6.96
N GLU A 28 -11.70 15.97 7.36
CA GLU A 28 -11.94 17.07 6.42
C GLU A 28 -10.66 17.51 5.70
N LYS A 29 -9.54 17.62 6.43
CA LYS A 29 -8.23 17.94 5.83
C LYS A 29 -7.74 16.85 4.89
N LEU A 30 -7.92 15.58 5.25
CA LEU A 30 -7.57 14.46 4.39
C LEU A 30 -8.41 14.43 3.12
N LYS A 31 -9.71 14.68 3.21
CA LYS A 31 -10.59 14.81 2.04
C LYS A 31 -10.16 15.98 1.14
N THR A 32 -9.88 17.13 1.71
CA THR A 32 -9.40 18.29 0.95
C THR A 32 -8.11 17.96 0.20
N LEU A 33 -7.14 17.33 0.87
CA LEU A 33 -5.89 16.89 0.26
C LEU A 33 -6.14 15.89 -0.89
N THR A 34 -6.98 14.89 -0.66
CA THR A 34 -7.29 13.87 -1.68
C THR A 34 -8.06 14.45 -2.86
N ASP A 35 -8.95 15.40 -2.64
CA ASP A 35 -9.67 16.09 -3.72
C ASP A 35 -8.72 16.96 -4.55
N CYS A 36 -7.78 17.69 -3.93
CA CYS A 36 -6.75 18.45 -4.65
C CYS A 36 -5.85 17.55 -5.52
N LEU A 37 -5.56 16.34 -5.08
CA LEU A 37 -4.69 15.40 -5.79
C LEU A 37 -5.47 14.30 -6.55
N LYS A 38 -6.79 14.38 -6.61
CA LYS A 38 -7.69 13.34 -7.11
C LYS A 38 -7.27 12.76 -8.45
N GLU A 39 -7.05 13.61 -9.44
CA GLU A 39 -6.70 13.17 -10.78
C GLU A 39 -5.40 12.36 -10.78
N ARG A 40 -4.36 12.86 -10.08
CA ARG A 40 -3.09 12.16 -9.96
C ARG A 40 -3.21 10.87 -9.16
N MET A 41 -3.98 10.86 -8.08
CA MET A 41 -4.25 9.62 -7.32
C MET A 41 -4.89 8.56 -8.21
N MET A 42 -5.83 8.95 -9.07
CA MET A 42 -6.53 8.02 -9.96
C MET A 42 -5.65 7.52 -11.10
N PHE A 43 -4.76 8.35 -11.66
CA PHE A 43 -4.06 8.01 -12.90
C PHE A 43 -2.55 7.83 -12.78
N ALA A 44 -1.93 8.20 -11.66
CA ALA A 44 -0.49 8.01 -11.49
C ALA A 44 -0.10 6.53 -11.48
N PRO A 45 1.05 6.18 -12.08
CA PRO A 45 1.69 4.89 -11.86
C PRO A 45 2.34 4.84 -10.47
N ALA A 46 2.64 3.66 -9.96
CA ALA A 46 3.37 3.50 -8.70
C ALA A 46 4.90 3.49 -8.89
N SER A 47 5.40 3.34 -10.12
CA SER A 47 6.84 3.33 -10.45
C SER A 47 7.09 3.68 -11.92
N THR A 48 8.39 3.71 -12.30
CA THR A 48 8.82 4.01 -13.68
C THR A 48 8.97 2.77 -14.56
N LYS A 49 9.24 1.60 -13.98
CA LYS A 49 9.57 0.37 -14.73
C LYS A 49 8.41 -0.60 -14.72
N ASP A 50 8.10 -1.18 -15.87
CA ASP A 50 6.97 -2.10 -16.09
C ASP A 50 7.00 -3.35 -15.19
N TRP A 51 8.20 -3.80 -14.81
CA TRP A 51 8.40 -4.93 -13.90
C TRP A 51 8.43 -4.55 -12.41
N PHE A 52 8.23 -3.29 -12.07
CA PHE A 52 8.34 -2.81 -10.69
C PHE A 52 7.12 -1.98 -10.29
N ASN A 53 6.41 -2.40 -9.24
CA ASN A 53 5.32 -1.66 -8.59
C ASN A 53 4.31 -1.04 -9.56
N ASN A 54 3.47 -1.82 -10.22
CA ASN A 54 2.31 -1.29 -10.93
C ASN A 54 2.60 -0.05 -11.80
N ALA A 55 3.57 -0.12 -12.72
CA ALA A 55 3.91 0.97 -13.64
C ALA A 55 2.88 1.13 -14.77
N PHE A 56 1.64 1.46 -14.41
CA PHE A 56 0.52 1.68 -15.33
C PHE A 56 -0.47 2.71 -14.74
N PRO A 57 -1.34 3.32 -15.56
CA PRO A 57 -2.34 4.27 -15.06
C PRO A 57 -3.24 3.66 -13.97
N GLY A 58 -3.34 4.33 -12.82
CA GLY A 58 -4.07 3.83 -11.65
C GLY A 58 -3.26 2.89 -10.75
N GLY A 59 -2.01 2.60 -11.13
CA GLY A 59 -1.13 1.71 -10.39
C GLY A 59 -0.79 2.20 -9.00
N TYR A 60 -0.66 3.52 -8.81
CA TYR A 60 -0.42 4.12 -7.50
C TYR A 60 -1.52 3.74 -6.50
N LEU A 61 -2.75 3.98 -6.86
CA LEU A 61 -3.89 3.76 -5.97
C LEU A 61 -4.12 2.27 -5.68
N ASP A 62 -3.96 1.40 -6.68
CA ASP A 62 -4.02 -0.06 -6.50
C ASP A 62 -2.94 -0.55 -5.54
N HIS A 63 -1.70 -0.04 -5.68
CA HIS A 63 -0.59 -0.35 -4.79
C HIS A 63 -0.88 0.10 -3.34
N VAL A 64 -1.32 1.34 -3.14
CA VAL A 64 -1.62 1.90 -1.82
C VAL A 64 -2.71 1.09 -1.09
N LEU A 65 -3.79 0.74 -1.79
CA LEU A 65 -4.85 -0.10 -1.21
C LEU A 65 -4.35 -1.51 -0.87
N ARG A 66 -3.45 -2.06 -1.66
CA ARG A 66 -2.79 -3.34 -1.38
C ARG A 66 -1.92 -3.23 -0.13
N VAL A 67 -1.11 -2.19 -0.02
CA VAL A 67 -0.30 -1.91 1.18
C VAL A 67 -1.19 -1.79 2.41
N ASN A 68 -2.28 -1.03 2.35
CA ASN A 68 -3.22 -0.89 3.48
C ASN A 68 -3.82 -2.24 3.89
N LYS A 69 -4.28 -3.04 2.93
CA LYS A 69 -4.83 -4.38 3.20
C LYS A 69 -3.80 -5.29 3.88
N ILE A 70 -2.57 -5.34 3.35
CA ILE A 70 -1.48 -6.16 3.91
C ILE A 70 -1.07 -5.65 5.29
N ALA A 71 -0.98 -4.33 5.50
CA ALA A 71 -0.66 -3.74 6.80
C ALA A 71 -1.67 -4.16 7.87
N ASN A 72 -2.96 -4.13 7.55
CA ASN A 72 -4.01 -4.61 8.45
C ASN A 72 -3.93 -6.13 8.72
N GLN A 73 -3.52 -6.94 7.74
CA GLN A 73 -3.29 -8.37 7.95
C GLN A 73 -2.06 -8.63 8.83
N LEU A 74 -0.96 -7.90 8.61
CA LEU A 74 0.23 -7.98 9.47
C LEU A 74 -0.07 -7.54 10.89
N HIS A 75 -0.88 -6.47 11.09
CA HIS A 75 -1.33 -6.07 12.41
C HIS A 75 -2.04 -7.22 13.15
N LYS A 76 -2.97 -7.90 12.49
CA LYS A 76 -3.65 -9.09 13.06
C LYS A 76 -2.64 -10.22 13.39
N LEU A 77 -1.64 -10.42 12.54
CA LEU A 77 -0.58 -11.43 12.79
C LEU A 77 0.27 -11.06 14.02
N TYR A 78 0.66 -9.80 14.18
CA TYR A 78 1.38 -9.34 15.37
C TYR A 78 0.53 -9.51 16.64
N ALA A 79 -0.76 -9.16 16.59
CA ALA A 79 -1.68 -9.35 17.71
C ALA A 79 -1.85 -10.83 18.07
N PHE A 80 -1.96 -11.72 17.09
CA PHE A 80 -2.03 -13.16 17.29
C PHE A 80 -0.81 -13.73 18.03
N HIS A 81 0.38 -13.16 17.80
CA HIS A 81 1.62 -13.52 18.49
C HIS A 81 1.86 -12.71 19.78
N ASN A 82 0.83 -12.06 20.32
CA ASN A 82 0.88 -11.28 21.56
C ASN A 82 1.91 -10.15 21.54
N ALA A 83 2.20 -9.58 20.37
CA ALA A 83 2.99 -8.36 20.29
C ALA A 83 2.16 -7.19 20.87
N ASN A 84 2.78 -6.41 21.77
CA ASN A 84 2.11 -5.25 22.36
C ASN A 84 1.75 -4.25 21.27
N GLU A 85 0.53 -3.75 21.30
CA GLU A 85 0.12 -2.63 20.46
C GLU A 85 0.85 -1.35 20.90
N THR A 86 1.58 -0.77 19.98
CA THR A 86 2.40 0.43 20.23
C THR A 86 2.00 1.60 19.33
N TYR A 87 0.91 1.46 18.61
CA TYR A 87 0.28 2.43 17.71
C TYR A 87 -1.24 2.18 17.67
N THR A 88 -1.99 3.14 17.18
CA THR A 88 -3.45 3.05 17.01
C THR A 88 -3.83 2.51 15.63
N GLY A 89 -5.08 2.02 15.49
CA GLY A 89 -5.64 1.65 14.17
C GLY A 89 -5.71 2.84 13.21
N GLU A 90 -5.96 4.05 13.74
CA GLU A 90 -5.93 5.29 12.97
C GLU A 90 -4.52 5.55 12.40
N GLU A 91 -3.46 5.48 13.23
CA GLU A 91 -2.07 5.64 12.79
C GLU A 91 -1.68 4.61 11.73
N LEU A 92 -2.09 3.34 11.90
CA LEU A 92 -1.85 2.28 10.93
C LEU A 92 -2.47 2.59 9.57
N ASN A 93 -3.76 2.93 9.55
CA ASN A 93 -4.48 3.24 8.31
C ASN A 93 -3.97 4.53 7.68
N PHE A 94 -3.66 5.56 8.49
CA PHE A 94 -3.06 6.78 7.98
C PHE A 94 -1.74 6.52 7.26
N VAL A 95 -0.80 5.85 7.91
CA VAL A 95 0.52 5.64 7.31
C VAL A 95 0.43 4.73 6.09
N SER A 96 -0.33 3.64 6.15
CA SER A 96 -0.46 2.72 5.02
C SER A 96 -1.10 3.35 3.77
N LEU A 97 -1.97 4.34 3.93
CA LEU A 97 -2.60 5.06 2.82
C LEU A 97 -1.75 6.22 2.29
N PHE A 98 -0.99 6.90 3.15
CA PHE A 98 -0.34 8.14 2.77
C PHE A 98 1.19 8.10 2.75
N CYS A 99 1.87 7.06 3.24
CA CYS A 99 3.33 7.03 3.31
C CYS A 99 4.03 7.25 1.96
N GLN A 100 3.38 6.89 0.85
CA GLN A 100 3.92 7.07 -0.50
C GLN A 100 3.31 8.26 -1.27
N LEU A 101 2.62 9.19 -0.59
CA LEU A 101 1.98 10.35 -1.19
C LEU A 101 2.93 11.16 -2.09
N GLY A 102 4.21 11.26 -1.71
CA GLY A 102 5.23 11.94 -2.49
C GLY A 102 5.46 11.40 -3.91
N LYS A 103 4.93 10.21 -4.24
CA LYS A 103 4.91 9.68 -5.62
C LYS A 103 3.93 10.43 -6.53
N LEU A 104 3.04 11.24 -5.99
CA LEU A 104 2.11 12.05 -6.78
C LEU A 104 2.72 13.36 -7.29
N GLY A 105 3.92 13.73 -6.82
CA GLY A 105 4.59 14.97 -7.18
C GLY A 105 4.44 16.06 -6.13
N ASP A 106 4.46 17.33 -6.56
CA ASP A 106 4.17 18.49 -5.74
C ASP A 106 2.76 19.03 -6.04
N TRP A 107 2.40 20.22 -5.57
CA TRP A 107 1.06 20.78 -5.82
C TRP A 107 0.79 21.09 -7.30
N ASN A 108 1.83 21.39 -8.08
CA ASN A 108 1.71 21.84 -9.46
C ASN A 108 2.02 20.75 -10.48
N ASN A 109 2.96 19.85 -10.15
CA ASN A 109 3.55 18.92 -11.11
C ASN A 109 3.40 17.46 -10.66
N GLU A 110 3.06 16.58 -11.59
CA GLU A 110 3.10 15.14 -11.40
C GLU A 110 4.54 14.61 -11.34
N TYR A 111 4.80 13.61 -10.51
CA TYR A 111 6.14 13.04 -10.34
C TYR A 111 6.57 12.15 -11.49
N PHE A 112 5.63 11.42 -12.07
CA PHE A 112 5.88 10.51 -13.18
C PHE A 112 5.25 11.02 -14.46
N GLN A 113 6.03 11.05 -15.53
CA GLN A 113 5.59 11.35 -16.87
C GLN A 113 5.80 10.14 -17.76
N LYS A 114 4.95 9.96 -18.78
CA LYS A 114 5.14 8.93 -19.79
C LYS A 114 6.51 9.09 -20.44
N ASN A 115 7.24 7.99 -20.59
CA ASN A 115 8.54 8.03 -21.24
C ASN A 115 8.36 8.18 -22.75
N ASP A 116 9.01 9.18 -23.32
CA ASP A 116 9.00 9.49 -24.75
C ASP A 116 10.14 8.80 -25.54
N SER A 117 11.06 8.13 -24.84
CA SER A 117 12.16 7.41 -25.45
C SER A 117 11.80 5.93 -25.67
N ASP A 118 11.51 5.57 -26.91
CA ASP A 118 11.25 4.18 -27.32
C ASP A 118 12.38 3.22 -26.91
N TRP A 119 13.62 3.70 -26.92
CA TRP A 119 14.77 2.89 -26.53
C TRP A 119 14.71 2.52 -25.04
N HIS A 120 14.41 3.48 -24.17
CA HIS A 120 14.28 3.22 -22.71
C HIS A 120 13.10 2.30 -22.41
N VAL A 121 12.00 2.47 -23.12
CA VAL A 121 10.83 1.60 -22.96
C VAL A 121 11.16 0.17 -23.37
N LYS A 122 11.75 -0.04 -24.58
CA LYS A 122 11.99 -1.38 -25.13
C LYS A 122 13.13 -2.13 -24.45
N ASN A 123 14.21 -1.41 -24.07
CA ASN A 123 15.43 -2.07 -23.57
C ASN A 123 15.53 -2.07 -22.04
N LEU A 124 14.90 -1.12 -21.34
CA LEU A 124 14.97 -0.97 -19.90
C LEU A 124 13.62 -1.14 -19.18
N GLY A 125 12.53 -1.36 -19.92
CA GLY A 125 11.17 -1.42 -19.37
C GLY A 125 10.73 -0.10 -18.72
N MET A 126 11.40 1.04 -19.02
CA MET A 126 11.11 2.33 -18.41
C MET A 126 9.94 3.01 -19.13
N VAL A 127 8.73 2.60 -18.77
CA VAL A 127 7.48 3.13 -19.37
C VAL A 127 7.13 4.53 -18.88
N TYR A 128 7.65 4.92 -17.72
CA TYR A 128 7.58 6.29 -17.18
C TYR A 128 8.96 6.82 -16.87
N LYS A 129 9.08 8.16 -16.81
CA LYS A 129 10.27 8.89 -16.36
C LYS A 129 9.91 9.85 -15.24
N PHE A 130 10.90 10.27 -14.45
CA PHE A 130 10.71 11.32 -13.47
C PHE A 130 10.53 12.67 -14.15
N ASN A 131 9.62 13.48 -13.64
CA ASN A 131 9.41 14.85 -14.10
C ASN A 131 10.51 15.76 -13.53
N ALA A 132 11.27 16.40 -14.40
CA ALA A 132 12.37 17.29 -14.02
C ALA A 132 11.90 18.60 -13.35
N GLU A 133 10.63 18.98 -13.54
CA GLU A 133 10.04 20.16 -12.90
C GLU A 133 9.73 19.96 -11.41
N VAL A 134 9.68 18.70 -10.95
CA VAL A 134 9.45 18.38 -9.54
C VAL A 134 10.78 18.46 -8.78
N PRO A 135 10.90 19.32 -7.75
CA PRO A 135 12.12 19.44 -6.95
C PRO A 135 12.62 18.10 -6.43
N ALA A 136 13.94 17.91 -6.44
CA ALA A 136 14.57 16.70 -5.96
C ALA A 136 14.32 16.53 -4.44
N MET A 137 13.54 15.53 -4.10
CA MET A 137 13.24 15.12 -2.73
C MET A 137 13.09 13.60 -2.69
N LYS A 138 13.45 12.97 -1.57
CA LYS A 138 13.06 11.58 -1.31
C LYS A 138 11.53 11.48 -1.17
N ILE A 139 10.95 10.34 -1.52
CA ILE A 139 9.50 10.15 -1.49
C ILE A 139 8.91 10.47 -0.12
N TYR A 140 9.52 9.98 0.95
CA TYR A 140 9.05 10.23 2.31
C TYR A 140 9.20 11.70 2.74
N ASP A 141 10.26 12.41 2.32
CA ASP A 141 10.43 13.83 2.63
C ASP A 141 9.33 14.66 1.94
N ARG A 142 9.06 14.39 0.66
CA ARG A 142 7.97 15.03 -0.08
C ARG A 142 6.60 14.67 0.52
N THR A 143 6.41 13.42 0.95
CA THR A 143 5.19 13.01 1.65
C THR A 143 4.96 13.87 2.90
N ILE A 144 5.98 13.98 3.75
CA ILE A 144 5.90 14.77 4.99
C ILE A 144 5.64 16.24 4.68
N PHE A 145 6.34 16.79 3.68
CA PHE A 145 6.15 18.17 3.22
C PHE A 145 4.71 18.43 2.80
N LEU A 146 4.13 17.60 1.92
CA LEU A 146 2.75 17.75 1.44
C LEU A 146 1.72 17.64 2.56
N LEU A 147 1.91 16.69 3.49
CA LEU A 147 1.01 16.51 4.63
C LEU A 147 1.04 17.73 5.57
N GLN A 148 2.24 18.23 5.86
CA GLN A 148 2.39 19.42 6.71
C GLN A 148 1.83 20.69 6.06
N ASP A 149 2.08 20.86 4.77
CA ASP A 149 1.57 22.02 4.01
C ASP A 149 0.03 21.98 3.89
N ALA A 150 -0.57 20.80 3.82
CA ALA A 150 -2.01 20.60 3.93
C ALA A 150 -2.56 20.78 5.37
N GLY A 151 -1.72 21.14 6.33
CA GLY A 151 -2.10 21.35 7.74
C GLY A 151 -2.46 20.06 8.49
N ILE A 152 -1.99 18.90 8.01
CA ILE A 152 -2.20 17.60 8.64
C ILE A 152 -1.07 17.36 9.65
N LYS A 153 -1.42 17.30 10.93
CA LYS A 153 -0.47 17.00 12.01
C LYS A 153 -0.14 15.52 12.03
N LEU A 154 1.15 15.21 12.14
CA LEU A 154 1.65 13.85 12.30
C LEU A 154 1.92 13.52 13.77
N SER A 155 1.54 12.33 14.21
CA SER A 155 2.06 11.77 15.46
C SER A 155 3.54 11.36 15.29
N HIS A 156 4.24 11.12 16.41
CA HIS A 156 5.60 10.59 16.36
C HIS A 156 5.66 9.23 15.64
N ASN A 157 4.68 8.36 15.87
CA ASN A 157 4.60 7.04 15.24
C ASN A 157 4.42 7.16 13.72
N GLU A 158 3.52 8.04 13.28
CA GLU A 158 3.26 8.30 11.86
C GLU A 158 4.49 8.88 11.16
N TYR A 159 5.13 9.89 11.77
CA TYR A 159 6.37 10.47 11.24
C TYR A 159 7.46 9.40 11.09
N LEU A 160 7.72 8.61 12.13
CA LEU A 160 8.74 7.58 12.11
C LEU A 160 8.44 6.50 11.07
N ALA A 161 7.17 6.11 10.90
CA ALA A 161 6.78 5.10 9.95
C ALA A 161 6.91 5.60 8.50
N ILE A 162 6.47 6.83 8.20
CA ILE A 162 6.67 7.45 6.89
C ILE A 162 8.15 7.62 6.59
N ARG A 163 8.94 8.15 7.53
CA ARG A 163 10.38 8.43 7.36
C ARG A 163 11.18 7.15 7.09
N ASN A 164 10.80 6.03 7.69
CA ASN A 164 11.53 4.77 7.63
C ASN A 164 10.90 3.73 6.69
N GLN A 165 9.92 4.09 5.85
CA GLN A 165 9.21 3.15 4.97
C GLN A 165 10.11 2.37 4.01
N GLU A 166 11.23 2.96 3.58
CA GLU A 166 12.21 2.32 2.70
C GLU A 166 13.07 1.27 3.42
N GLY A 167 12.94 1.16 4.76
CA GLY A 167 13.76 0.24 5.54
C GLY A 167 15.25 0.48 5.32
N LEU A 168 16.03 -0.60 5.21
CA LEU A 168 17.48 -0.54 5.02
C LEU A 168 17.93 -0.21 3.60
N PHE A 169 17.01 -0.06 2.64
CA PHE A 169 17.35 0.47 1.31
C PHE A 169 17.79 1.94 1.38
N ASP A 170 17.35 2.68 2.39
CA ASP A 170 17.91 3.98 2.74
C ASP A 170 18.94 3.82 3.86
N GLU A 171 20.22 4.05 3.56
CA GLU A 171 21.30 3.92 4.54
C GLU A 171 21.13 4.80 5.78
N SER A 172 20.48 5.96 5.66
CA SER A 172 20.18 6.84 6.79
C SER A 172 19.26 6.20 7.83
N ASN A 173 18.54 5.15 7.45
CA ASN A 173 17.67 4.40 8.36
C ASN A 173 18.43 3.40 9.24
N LYS A 174 19.72 3.13 8.98
CA LYS A 174 20.54 2.24 9.79
C LYS A 174 20.51 2.61 11.27
N PHE A 175 20.49 3.92 11.57
CA PHE A 175 20.39 4.42 12.94
C PHE A 175 19.16 3.87 13.68
N TYR A 176 18.03 3.70 12.99
CA TYR A 176 16.77 3.25 13.58
C TYR A 176 16.66 1.72 13.65
N PHE A 177 17.18 1.01 12.64
CA PHE A 177 17.00 -0.45 12.50
C PHE A 177 18.13 -1.24 13.21
N TYR A 178 19.35 -0.70 13.26
CA TYR A 178 20.52 -1.35 13.87
C TYR A 178 20.92 -0.77 15.23
N SER A 179 19.95 -0.25 15.96
CA SER A 179 20.25 0.25 17.29
C SER A 179 20.63 -0.88 18.24
N GLY A 180 21.89 -0.88 18.68
CA GLY A 180 22.37 -1.77 19.74
C GLY A 180 22.01 -1.33 21.15
N GLN A 181 21.42 -0.14 21.31
CA GLN A 181 21.09 0.45 22.60
C GLN A 181 19.58 0.53 22.76
N LYS A 182 19.08 0.19 23.96
CA LYS A 182 17.64 0.20 24.27
C LYS A 182 17.01 1.58 24.05
N GLU A 183 17.77 2.64 24.32
CA GLU A 183 17.31 4.04 24.25
C GLU A 183 17.07 4.51 22.81
N THR A 184 17.79 3.95 21.84
CA THR A 184 17.71 4.33 20.42
C THR A 184 16.85 3.36 19.59
N LYS A 185 16.36 2.28 20.20
CA LYS A 185 15.44 1.34 19.55
C LYS A 185 14.06 1.98 19.32
N PHE A 186 13.41 1.64 18.23
CA PHE A 186 12.01 1.98 18.03
C PHE A 186 11.15 1.59 19.24
N ARG A 187 10.34 2.52 19.72
CA ARG A 187 9.32 2.27 20.75
C ARG A 187 8.01 1.76 20.16
N THR A 188 7.87 1.84 18.85
CA THR A 188 6.74 1.34 18.07
C THR A 188 7.25 0.41 16.98
N HIS A 189 6.51 -0.64 16.64
CA HIS A 189 6.84 -1.50 15.52
C HIS A 189 6.13 -1.09 14.21
N LEU A 190 5.37 0.01 14.22
CA LEU A 190 4.70 0.53 13.03
C LEU A 190 5.64 0.75 11.83
N PRO A 191 6.85 1.34 11.98
CA PRO A 191 7.77 1.50 10.84
C PRO A 191 8.16 0.16 10.19
N LEU A 192 8.40 -0.86 11.00
CA LEU A 192 8.74 -2.20 10.52
C LEU A 192 7.56 -2.84 9.80
N LEU A 193 6.37 -2.75 10.38
CA LEU A 193 5.14 -3.29 9.81
C LEU A 193 4.82 -2.65 8.45
N ILE A 194 4.90 -1.33 8.34
CA ILE A 194 4.66 -0.61 7.08
C ILE A 194 5.70 -0.98 6.04
N HIS A 195 6.97 -1.05 6.39
CA HIS A 195 8.02 -1.51 5.48
C HIS A 195 7.74 -2.92 4.96
N GLN A 196 7.38 -3.86 5.83
CA GLN A 196 7.01 -5.23 5.44
C GLN A 196 5.78 -5.25 4.53
N ALA A 197 4.77 -4.43 4.82
CA ALA A 197 3.57 -4.35 3.98
C ALA A 197 3.89 -3.87 2.57
N ILE A 198 4.75 -2.84 2.43
CA ILE A 198 5.21 -2.33 1.15
C ILE A 198 5.98 -3.40 0.38
N GLN A 199 6.97 -4.05 1.02
CA GLN A 199 7.77 -5.09 0.38
C GLN A 199 6.91 -6.27 -0.09
N THR A 200 5.96 -6.70 0.74
CA THR A 200 5.02 -7.78 0.38
C THR A 200 4.13 -7.38 -0.80
N ALA A 201 3.64 -6.13 -0.82
CA ALA A 201 2.84 -5.63 -1.94
C ALA A 201 3.66 -5.62 -3.25
N GLN A 202 4.89 -5.15 -3.20
CA GLN A 202 5.82 -5.10 -4.33
C GLN A 202 6.12 -6.49 -4.88
N GLU A 203 6.37 -7.46 -4.02
CA GLU A 203 6.64 -8.84 -4.42
C GLU A 203 5.41 -9.47 -5.11
N ILE A 204 4.21 -9.26 -4.56
CA ILE A 204 2.95 -9.74 -5.18
C ILE A 204 2.76 -9.13 -6.57
N GLU A 205 3.04 -7.84 -6.73
CA GLU A 205 2.92 -7.12 -7.99
C GLU A 205 3.96 -7.60 -9.02
N TYR A 206 5.19 -7.83 -8.58
CA TYR A 206 6.24 -8.40 -9.41
C TYR A 206 5.89 -9.83 -9.89
N GLN A 207 5.41 -10.69 -9.00
CA GLN A 207 5.00 -12.04 -9.36
C GLN A 207 3.82 -12.04 -10.35
N ALA A 208 2.86 -11.13 -10.18
CA ALA A 208 1.76 -10.97 -11.12
C ALA A 208 2.24 -10.53 -12.50
N TRP A 209 3.16 -9.57 -12.55
CA TRP A 209 3.78 -9.13 -13.80
C TRP A 209 4.59 -10.25 -14.48
N SER A 210 5.48 -10.93 -13.74
CA SER A 210 6.36 -11.98 -14.28
C SER A 210 5.60 -13.21 -14.78
N SER A 211 4.43 -13.50 -14.21
CA SER A 211 3.56 -14.60 -14.63
C SER A 211 2.68 -14.26 -15.83
N GLY A 212 2.76 -13.03 -16.35
CA GLY A 212 1.84 -12.54 -17.39
C GLY A 212 0.38 -12.42 -16.93
N ASN A 213 0.14 -12.59 -15.64
CA ASN A 213 -1.19 -12.43 -15.06
C ASN A 213 -1.48 -10.93 -14.85
N SER A 214 -2.71 -10.53 -15.12
CA SER A 214 -3.15 -9.22 -14.65
C SER A 214 -3.06 -9.20 -13.13
N VAL A 215 -2.55 -8.11 -12.55
CA VAL A 215 -2.62 -7.87 -11.11
C VAL A 215 -4.06 -8.09 -10.66
N ILE A 216 -4.27 -9.01 -9.73
CA ILE A 216 -5.61 -9.24 -9.14
C ILE A 216 -5.97 -7.96 -8.42
N PRO A 217 -7.01 -7.22 -8.82
CA PRO A 217 -7.40 -5.99 -8.18
C PRO A 217 -7.58 -6.21 -6.67
N THR A 218 -7.12 -5.28 -5.87
CA THR A 218 -7.21 -5.35 -4.40
C THR A 218 -8.66 -5.37 -3.93
N THR A 219 -9.56 -4.89 -4.81
CA THR A 219 -11.00 -4.82 -4.58
C THR A 219 -11.71 -5.49 -5.74
N LYS A 220 -12.59 -6.44 -5.45
CA LYS A 220 -13.44 -7.08 -6.46
C LYS A 220 -14.61 -6.16 -6.79
N PRO A 221 -14.93 -5.90 -8.06
CA PRO A 221 -16.21 -5.30 -8.41
C PRO A 221 -17.35 -6.21 -7.92
N ALA A 222 -18.44 -5.62 -7.45
CA ALA A 222 -19.59 -6.32 -6.83
C ALA A 222 -20.20 -7.46 -7.68
N ASN A 223 -19.84 -7.61 -8.95
CA ASN A 223 -20.36 -8.60 -9.89
C ASN A 223 -19.42 -9.77 -10.23
N ALA A 224 -18.31 -9.99 -9.49
CA ALA A 224 -17.34 -11.03 -9.82
C ALA A 224 -17.65 -12.43 -9.25
N SER A 225 -18.92 -12.79 -9.07
CA SER A 225 -19.34 -14.03 -8.37
C SER A 225 -19.04 -15.35 -9.13
N LYS A 226 -18.68 -15.33 -10.41
CA LYS A 226 -18.44 -16.57 -11.19
C LYS A 226 -17.00 -17.07 -11.16
N ALA A 227 -16.00 -16.21 -11.08
CA ALA A 227 -14.59 -16.61 -11.05
C ALA A 227 -14.15 -17.17 -9.68
N ASP A 228 -14.82 -16.76 -8.62
CA ASP A 228 -14.52 -17.14 -7.23
C ASP A 228 -14.89 -18.61 -6.93
N LYS A 229 -15.93 -19.13 -7.57
CA LYS A 229 -16.35 -20.55 -7.39
C LYS A 229 -15.34 -21.55 -7.95
N SER A 230 -14.62 -21.21 -9.01
CA SER A 230 -13.59 -22.09 -9.59
C SER A 230 -12.31 -22.14 -8.75
N LEU A 231 -11.91 -21.02 -8.17
CA LEU A 231 -10.77 -20.90 -7.25
C LEU A 231 -11.03 -21.62 -5.90
N ARG A 232 -12.24 -21.52 -5.37
CA ARG A 232 -12.65 -22.27 -4.16
C ARG A 232 -12.68 -23.77 -4.41
N LYS A 233 -13.11 -24.19 -5.61
CA LYS A 233 -13.13 -25.62 -5.99
C LYS A 233 -11.70 -26.16 -6.19
N ALA A 234 -10.77 -25.39 -6.75
CA ALA A 234 -9.37 -25.76 -6.90
C ALA A 234 -8.62 -25.80 -5.55
N LYS A 235 -8.97 -24.96 -4.59
CA LYS A 235 -8.46 -25.00 -3.22
C LYS A 235 -8.96 -26.22 -2.46
N ALA A 236 -10.26 -26.51 -2.50
CA ALA A 236 -10.84 -27.68 -1.84
C ALA A 236 -10.19 -29.00 -2.29
N ILE A 237 -9.88 -29.14 -3.59
CA ILE A 237 -9.21 -30.32 -4.15
C ILE A 237 -7.74 -30.45 -3.66
N LYS A 238 -7.04 -29.34 -3.38
CA LYS A 238 -5.69 -29.35 -2.81
C LYS A 238 -5.67 -29.68 -1.31
N GLU A 239 -6.71 -29.29 -0.57
CA GLU A 239 -6.84 -29.53 0.85
C GLU A 239 -7.21 -30.98 1.18
N GLU A 240 -8.06 -31.64 0.36
CA GLU A 240 -8.41 -33.04 0.52
C GLU A 240 -7.22 -34.02 0.34
N ASN A 241 -6.16 -33.60 -0.32
CA ASN A 241 -5.00 -34.47 -0.63
C ASN A 241 -3.78 -34.27 0.26
N ASN A 242 -3.88 -33.50 1.37
CA ASN A 242 -2.74 -33.27 2.27
C ASN A 242 -3.08 -33.74 3.70
N PRO A 243 -2.66 -34.95 4.14
CA PRO A 243 -3.02 -35.53 5.42
C PRO A 243 -2.36 -34.91 6.66
N ASN A 244 -1.52 -33.89 6.50
CA ASN A 244 -0.70 -33.35 7.61
C ASN A 244 -1.20 -32.03 8.22
N PHE A 245 -2.41 -31.57 7.91
CA PHE A 245 -2.96 -30.38 8.56
C PHE A 245 -3.84 -30.77 9.75
N SER A 246 -3.43 -30.36 10.96
CA SER A 246 -4.26 -30.50 12.16
C SER A 246 -5.53 -29.64 12.06
N GLU A 247 -6.60 -30.04 12.74
CA GLU A 247 -7.86 -29.27 12.76
C GLU A 247 -7.67 -27.83 13.25
N ASN A 248 -6.73 -27.59 14.16
CA ASN A 248 -6.34 -26.25 14.60
C ASN A 248 -5.76 -25.39 13.46
N THR A 249 -4.95 -25.96 12.57
CA THR A 249 -4.36 -25.24 11.44
C THR A 249 -5.44 -24.88 10.41
N LYS A 250 -6.45 -25.73 10.20
CA LYS A 250 -7.60 -25.45 9.34
C LYS A 250 -8.44 -24.29 9.87
N SER A 251 -8.75 -24.27 11.17
CA SER A 251 -9.51 -23.20 11.82
C SER A 251 -8.78 -21.85 11.76
N ILE A 252 -7.46 -21.84 11.89
CA ILE A 252 -6.64 -20.64 11.77
C ILE A 252 -6.67 -20.11 10.33
N ILE A 253 -6.50 -20.98 9.33
CA ILE A 253 -6.56 -20.61 7.92
C ILE A 253 -7.94 -20.04 7.57
N ASP A 254 -9.02 -20.65 8.03
CA ASP A 254 -10.37 -20.18 7.80
C ASP A 254 -10.63 -18.80 8.42
N SER A 255 -10.05 -18.50 9.61
CA SER A 255 -10.16 -17.19 10.24
C SER A 255 -9.47 -16.06 9.48
N PHE A 256 -8.46 -16.36 8.68
CA PHE A 256 -7.79 -15.38 7.80
C PHE A 256 -8.58 -15.05 6.52
N PHE A 257 -9.54 -15.91 6.15
CA PHE A 257 -10.29 -15.79 4.89
C PHE A 257 -11.78 -15.54 5.07
N THR A 258 -12.31 -15.57 6.30
CA THR A 258 -13.66 -15.12 6.58
C THR A 258 -13.70 -13.60 6.55
N GLU A 259 -14.33 -13.04 5.52
CA GLU A 259 -14.69 -11.63 5.47
C GLU A 259 -15.69 -11.34 6.60
N ASP A 260 -15.45 -10.30 7.38
CA ASP A 260 -16.44 -9.75 8.30
C ASP A 260 -17.67 -9.33 7.50
N THR A 261 -18.72 -10.10 7.56
CA THR A 261 -20.05 -9.64 7.19
C THR A 261 -20.53 -8.73 8.32
N PRO A 262 -20.86 -7.46 8.05
CA PRO A 262 -21.43 -6.61 9.09
C PRO A 262 -22.78 -7.20 9.51
N THR A 263 -22.86 -7.64 10.73
CA THR A 263 -24.15 -7.95 11.39
C THR A 263 -24.96 -6.66 11.50
N LYS A 264 -26.22 -6.77 11.05
CA LYS A 264 -27.26 -5.74 11.13
C LYS A 264 -27.48 -5.23 12.53
#